data_ec0f3eacca1aa914fcc9eb56c46ac83e
#
_entry.id   ec0f3eacca1aa914fcc9eb56c46ac83e
#
_cell.length_a   1.000
_cell.length_b   1.000
_cell.length_c   1.000
_cell.angle_alpha   90.00
_cell.angle_beta   90.00
_cell.angle_gamma   90.00
#
_symmetry.space_group_name_H-M   'P 1'
#
loop_
_entity.id
_entity.type
_entity.pdbx_description
1 polymer ?
#
loop_
_entity_poly.entity_id
_entity_poly.type
_entity_poly.pdbx_seq_one_letter_code
_entity_poly.pdbx_strand_id
1 'polypeptide(L)'
;MSEVNNKPVQKIATREAYGKALAEFGAQYPNLVVLDADLANATKTNTFQKAFPERHIDCGIAECDMMGIAAGLSTVGKIPFASSFAMFAAGRAYEQVRNSIGYPHLNVKIGATHAGITVGEDGASHQCLEDIALMRVIPGMVVILSLIHI
;
A
#
# COMPACT_ATOMS: atom_id res chain seq x y z
N MET A 1 -16.17 -33.64 -17.98
CA MET A 1 -14.82 -33.13 -18.32
C MET A 1 -14.96 -31.62 -18.36
N SER A 2 -14.48 -30.90 -17.32
CA SER A 2 -14.53 -29.46 -17.27
C SER A 2 -13.49 -28.88 -18.24
N GLU A 3 -13.94 -28.05 -19.17
CA GLU A 3 -13.05 -27.30 -20.05
C GLU A 3 -12.06 -26.49 -19.23
N VAL A 4 -10.79 -26.84 -19.27
CA VAL A 4 -9.71 -26.03 -18.72
C VAL A 4 -9.64 -24.78 -19.57
N ASN A 5 -10.03 -23.64 -18.95
CA ASN A 5 -10.07 -22.32 -19.58
C ASN A 5 -8.63 -21.88 -19.90
N ASN A 6 -8.18 -22.13 -21.10
CA ASN A 6 -6.80 -21.93 -21.58
C ASN A 6 -6.58 -20.44 -21.97
N LYS A 7 -6.94 -19.50 -21.07
CA LYS A 7 -6.55 -18.10 -21.25
C LYS A 7 -5.04 -17.96 -20.99
N PRO A 8 -4.31 -17.26 -21.87
CA PRO A 8 -2.89 -17.05 -21.67
C PRO A 8 -2.66 -16.34 -20.32
N VAL A 9 -1.76 -16.89 -19.50
CA VAL A 9 -1.37 -16.29 -18.21
C VAL A 9 -0.74 -14.92 -18.47
N GLN A 10 -1.41 -13.85 -18.08
CA GLN A 10 -0.86 -12.50 -18.17
C GLN A 10 0.12 -12.27 -17.01
N LYS A 11 1.38 -11.99 -17.36
CA LYS A 11 2.37 -11.54 -16.39
C LYS A 11 2.17 -10.05 -16.13
N ILE A 12 1.68 -9.69 -14.95
CA ILE A 12 1.43 -8.30 -14.54
C ILE A 12 2.29 -8.02 -13.31
N ALA A 13 2.97 -6.86 -13.29
CA ALA A 13 3.69 -6.42 -12.09
C ALA A 13 2.70 -6.24 -10.92
N THR A 14 3.10 -6.68 -9.72
CA THR A 14 2.22 -6.64 -8.53
C THR A 14 1.72 -5.23 -8.23
N ARG A 15 2.56 -4.21 -8.39
CA ARG A 15 2.16 -2.80 -8.23
C ARG A 15 1.09 -2.34 -9.23
N GLU A 16 1.12 -2.85 -10.46
CA GLU A 16 0.09 -2.54 -11.46
C GLU A 16 -1.24 -3.23 -11.14
N ALA A 17 -1.19 -4.47 -10.68
CA ALA A 17 -2.37 -5.17 -10.18
C ALA A 17 -2.97 -4.45 -8.97
N TYR A 18 -2.12 -3.97 -8.04
CA TYR A 18 -2.52 -3.17 -6.89
C TYR A 18 -3.25 -1.88 -7.31
N GLY A 19 -2.67 -1.08 -8.19
CA GLY A 19 -3.29 0.16 -8.66
C GLY A 19 -4.64 -0.05 -9.37
N LYS A 20 -4.75 -1.12 -10.17
CA LYS A 20 -6.03 -1.50 -10.82
C LYS A 20 -7.07 -1.93 -9.78
N ALA A 21 -6.68 -2.78 -8.83
CA ALA A 21 -7.58 -3.25 -7.77
C ALA A 21 -8.10 -2.09 -6.91
N LEU A 22 -7.26 -1.11 -6.59
CA LEU A 22 -7.70 0.09 -5.86
C LEU A 22 -8.79 0.83 -6.63
N ALA A 23 -8.65 1.02 -7.94
CA ALA A 23 -9.67 1.69 -8.75
C ALA A 23 -10.97 0.87 -8.83
N GLU A 24 -10.89 -0.44 -8.98
CA GLU A 24 -12.05 -1.34 -8.99
C GLU A 24 -12.80 -1.32 -7.65
N PHE A 25 -12.08 -1.42 -6.54
CA PHE A 25 -12.68 -1.34 -5.20
C PHE A 25 -13.17 0.07 -4.87
N GLY A 26 -12.51 1.11 -5.37
CA GLY A 26 -12.96 2.48 -5.24
C GLY A 26 -14.36 2.72 -5.81
N ALA A 27 -14.73 2.02 -6.88
CA ALA A 27 -16.08 2.07 -7.44
C ALA A 27 -17.12 1.36 -6.54
N GLN A 28 -16.69 0.33 -5.80
CA GLN A 28 -17.58 -0.46 -4.93
C GLN A 28 -17.71 0.12 -3.52
N TYR A 29 -16.65 0.79 -3.03
CA TYR A 29 -16.55 1.30 -1.66
C TYR A 29 -16.35 2.81 -1.65
N PRO A 30 -17.43 3.62 -1.52
CA PRO A 30 -17.32 5.10 -1.55
C PRO A 30 -16.49 5.70 -0.42
N ASN A 31 -16.29 4.97 0.68
CA ASN A 31 -15.48 5.37 1.82
C ASN A 31 -14.00 4.97 1.70
N LEU A 32 -13.61 4.27 0.60
CA LEU A 32 -12.22 3.98 0.32
C LEU A 32 -11.51 5.26 -0.12
N VAL A 33 -10.36 5.55 0.51
CA VAL A 33 -9.47 6.66 0.20
C VAL A 33 -8.04 6.14 0.03
N VAL A 34 -7.28 6.75 -0.84
CA VAL A 34 -5.89 6.36 -1.11
C VAL A 34 -4.98 7.53 -0.78
N LEU A 35 -3.94 7.25 -0.02
CA LEU A 35 -2.89 8.21 0.33
C LEU A 35 -1.57 7.78 -0.31
N ASP A 36 -0.77 8.77 -0.69
CA ASP A 36 0.55 8.58 -1.27
C ASP A 36 1.53 9.62 -0.71
N ALA A 37 2.81 9.35 -0.82
CA ALA A 37 3.88 10.25 -0.40
C ALA A 37 4.77 10.62 -1.60
N ASP A 38 4.17 11.33 -2.59
CA ASP A 38 4.81 11.77 -3.84
C ASP A 38 5.37 10.61 -4.70
N LEU A 39 4.78 9.41 -4.58
CA LEU A 39 5.20 8.21 -5.30
C LEU A 39 4.09 7.56 -6.13
N ALA A 40 3.01 8.28 -6.42
CA ALA A 40 1.82 7.75 -7.07
C ALA A 40 2.10 7.04 -8.41
N ASN A 41 3.06 7.51 -9.19
CA ASN A 41 3.46 6.88 -10.45
C ASN A 41 4.23 5.56 -10.23
N ALA A 42 5.04 5.47 -9.19
CA ALA A 42 5.83 4.30 -8.87
C ALA A 42 4.97 3.21 -8.18
N THR A 43 4.13 3.59 -7.24
CA THR A 43 3.20 2.70 -6.51
C THR A 43 1.97 2.31 -7.34
N LYS A 44 1.70 3.02 -8.45
CA LYS A 44 0.52 2.89 -9.32
C LYS A 44 -0.79 3.34 -8.69
N THR A 45 -0.74 4.06 -7.59
CA THR A 45 -1.92 4.73 -7.00
C THR A 45 -2.49 5.82 -7.89
N ASN A 46 -1.70 6.34 -8.86
CA ASN A 46 -2.17 7.25 -9.90
C ASN A 46 -3.32 6.68 -10.75
N THR A 47 -3.51 5.36 -10.78
CA THR A 47 -4.68 4.73 -11.43
C THR A 47 -5.96 5.04 -10.65
N PHE A 48 -5.90 4.97 -9.33
CA PHE A 48 -7.00 5.39 -8.47
C PHE A 48 -7.23 6.92 -8.54
N GLN A 49 -6.14 7.69 -8.49
CA GLN A 49 -6.20 9.16 -8.58
C GLN A 49 -6.94 9.64 -9.83
N LYS A 50 -6.70 9.02 -10.98
CA LYS A 50 -7.39 9.35 -12.24
C LYS A 50 -8.89 9.04 -12.21
N ALA A 51 -9.28 7.98 -11.50
CA ALA A 51 -10.68 7.56 -11.40
C ALA A 51 -11.44 8.34 -10.31
N PHE A 52 -10.77 8.68 -9.21
CA PHE A 52 -11.36 9.29 -8.01
C PHE A 52 -10.44 10.35 -7.41
N PRO A 53 -10.20 11.49 -8.11
CA PRO A 53 -9.24 12.49 -7.67
C PRO A 53 -9.57 13.09 -6.30
N GLU A 54 -10.85 13.19 -5.94
CA GLU A 54 -11.33 13.73 -4.66
C GLU A 54 -11.10 12.79 -3.46
N ARG A 55 -10.68 11.55 -3.73
CA ARG A 55 -10.41 10.52 -2.72
C ARG A 55 -8.95 10.06 -2.71
N HIS A 56 -8.10 10.72 -3.50
CA HIS A 56 -6.67 10.53 -3.50
C HIS A 56 -6.01 11.72 -2.82
N ILE A 57 -5.15 11.45 -1.85
CA ILE A 57 -4.45 12.45 -1.04
C ILE A 57 -2.94 12.24 -1.22
N ASP A 58 -2.28 13.19 -1.82
CA ASP A 58 -0.82 13.23 -1.83
C ASP A 58 -0.35 14.03 -0.62
N CYS A 59 0.39 13.38 0.26
CA CYS A 59 0.90 13.97 1.50
C CYS A 59 2.29 14.61 1.31
N GLY A 60 2.82 14.62 0.08
CA GLY A 60 4.21 14.96 -0.17
C GLY A 60 5.18 13.90 0.37
N ILE A 61 6.47 14.21 0.41
CA ILE A 61 7.51 13.30 0.92
C ILE A 61 7.50 13.31 2.46
N ALA A 62 6.40 12.81 3.03
CA ALA A 62 6.12 12.87 4.47
C ALA A 62 5.40 11.59 4.96
N GLU A 63 6.07 10.45 4.92
CA GLU A 63 5.46 9.14 5.19
C GLU A 63 4.95 9.01 6.63
N CYS A 64 5.62 9.65 7.60
CA CYS A 64 5.15 9.68 8.98
C CYS A 64 3.80 10.40 9.10
N ASP A 65 3.67 11.54 8.42
CA ASP A 65 2.43 12.32 8.39
C ASP A 65 1.32 11.57 7.65
N MET A 66 1.65 10.96 6.50
CA MET A 66 0.73 10.10 5.76
C MET A 66 0.12 9.00 6.63
N MET A 67 0.92 8.32 7.45
CA MET A 67 0.42 7.28 8.36
C MET A 67 -0.47 7.87 9.46
N GLY A 68 -0.14 9.05 9.98
CA GLY A 68 -0.99 9.79 10.92
C GLY A 68 -2.33 10.21 10.33
N ILE A 69 -2.33 10.74 9.11
CA ILE A 69 -3.54 11.11 8.36
C ILE A 69 -4.40 9.86 8.10
N ALA A 70 -3.79 8.77 7.65
CA ALA A 70 -4.50 7.50 7.43
C ALA A 70 -5.14 6.96 8.71
N ALA A 71 -4.44 7.03 9.85
CA ALA A 71 -4.98 6.67 11.14
C ALA A 71 -6.21 7.53 11.48
N GLY A 72 -6.10 8.85 11.36
CA GLY A 72 -7.22 9.78 11.61
C GLY A 72 -8.43 9.52 10.70
N LEU A 73 -8.22 9.30 9.40
CA LEU A 73 -9.29 8.98 8.45
C LEU A 73 -10.01 7.67 8.81
N SER A 74 -9.29 6.69 9.32
CA SER A 74 -9.88 5.43 9.77
C SER A 74 -10.83 5.62 10.95
N THR A 75 -10.57 6.56 11.85
CA THR A 75 -11.44 6.84 13.00
C THR A 75 -12.79 7.45 12.63
N VAL A 76 -12.89 8.05 11.44
CA VAL A 76 -14.14 8.65 10.91
C VAL A 76 -14.81 7.77 9.86
N GLY A 77 -14.50 6.46 9.84
CA GLY A 77 -15.19 5.48 8.99
C GLY A 77 -14.69 5.41 7.55
N LYS A 78 -13.56 6.03 7.23
CA LYS A 78 -12.91 5.81 5.94
C LYS A 78 -12.13 4.50 5.94
N ILE A 79 -11.85 3.98 4.75
CA ILE A 79 -10.98 2.82 4.52
C ILE A 79 -9.71 3.33 3.82
N PRO A 80 -8.71 3.78 4.57
CA PRO A 80 -7.50 4.33 3.98
C PRO A 80 -6.53 3.25 3.51
N PHE A 81 -5.99 3.46 2.32
CA PHE A 81 -4.85 2.74 1.75
C PHE A 81 -3.67 3.72 1.65
N ALA A 82 -2.69 3.59 2.55
CA ALA A 82 -1.49 4.40 2.55
C ALA A 82 -0.38 3.68 1.77
N SER A 83 0.14 4.32 0.73
CA SER A 83 1.03 3.68 -0.24
C SER A 83 2.35 4.43 -0.35
N SER A 84 3.46 3.70 -0.23
CA SER A 84 4.82 4.19 -0.43
C SER A 84 5.76 3.00 -0.68
N PHE A 85 7.06 3.25 -0.83
CA PHE A 85 8.03 2.16 -0.84
C PHE A 85 8.14 1.50 0.54
N ALA A 86 8.42 0.21 0.56
CA ALA A 86 8.49 -0.57 1.80
C ALA A 86 9.51 0.00 2.81
N MET A 87 10.66 0.48 2.34
CA MET A 87 11.67 1.10 3.21
C MET A 87 11.11 2.34 3.93
N PHE A 88 10.24 3.09 3.29
CA PHE A 88 9.70 4.32 3.87
C PHE A 88 8.42 4.06 4.68
N ALA A 89 7.53 3.20 4.19
CA ALA A 89 6.32 2.83 4.90
C ALA A 89 6.60 2.01 6.17
N ALA A 90 7.47 1.00 6.07
CA ALA A 90 7.80 0.10 7.18
C ALA A 90 9.01 0.59 8.01
N GLY A 91 9.97 1.27 7.41
CA GLY A 91 11.16 1.78 8.10
C GLY A 91 10.94 3.16 8.68
N ARG A 92 10.89 4.20 7.83
CA ARG A 92 10.78 5.60 8.28
C ARG A 92 9.54 5.85 9.14
N ALA A 93 8.38 5.36 8.75
CA ALA A 93 7.11 5.59 9.44
C ALA A 93 6.75 4.50 10.47
N TYR A 94 7.71 3.65 10.87
CA TYR A 94 7.44 2.49 11.74
C TYR A 94 6.75 2.87 13.05
N GLU A 95 7.20 3.93 13.70
CA GLU A 95 6.62 4.37 14.97
C GLU A 95 5.14 4.73 14.79
N GLN A 96 4.79 5.48 13.74
CA GLN A 96 3.42 5.87 13.45
C GLN A 96 2.55 4.65 13.09
N VAL A 97 3.08 3.70 12.34
CA VAL A 97 2.37 2.43 12.06
C VAL A 97 2.11 1.68 13.36
N ARG A 98 3.12 1.56 14.23
CA ARG A 98 3.00 0.85 15.50
C ARG A 98 2.03 1.52 16.47
N ASN A 99 2.19 2.82 16.71
CA ASN A 99 1.48 3.53 17.79
C ASN A 99 0.17 4.19 17.32
N SER A 100 0.12 4.69 16.09
CA SER A 100 -1.08 5.38 15.60
C SER A 100 -2.06 4.44 14.88
N ILE A 101 -1.59 3.31 14.35
CA ILE A 101 -2.42 2.35 13.62
C ILE A 101 -2.55 1.02 14.38
N GLY A 102 -1.44 0.39 14.73
CA GLY A 102 -1.42 -0.94 15.33
C GLY A 102 -1.97 -0.95 16.75
N TYR A 103 -1.50 -0.07 17.62
CA TYR A 103 -1.92 0.00 19.02
C TYR A 103 -3.44 0.22 19.21
N PRO A 104 -4.09 1.16 18.50
CA PRO A 104 -5.53 1.34 18.56
C PRO A 104 -6.32 0.38 17.64
N HIS A 105 -5.67 -0.56 16.96
CA HIS A 105 -6.28 -1.53 16.04
C HIS A 105 -7.10 -0.87 14.91
N LEU A 106 -6.59 0.18 14.31
CA LEU A 106 -7.28 0.91 13.25
C LEU A 106 -7.28 0.16 11.91
N ASN A 107 -8.36 0.33 11.14
CA ASN A 107 -8.56 -0.34 9.86
C ASN A 107 -7.82 0.39 8.70
N VAL A 108 -6.51 0.53 8.81
CA VAL A 108 -5.64 1.10 7.77
C VAL A 108 -4.96 -0.02 6.98
N LYS A 109 -4.90 0.13 5.66
CA LYS A 109 -4.15 -0.75 4.75
C LYS A 109 -2.88 -0.02 4.33
N ILE A 110 -1.75 -0.72 4.42
CA ILE A 110 -0.45 -0.20 4.02
C ILE A 110 -0.01 -0.93 2.76
N GLY A 111 -0.01 -0.21 1.65
CA GLY A 111 0.43 -0.71 0.34
C GLY A 111 1.91 -0.46 0.13
N ALA A 112 2.76 -1.25 0.79
CA ALA A 112 4.21 -1.12 0.71
C ALA A 112 4.74 -1.82 -0.55
N THR A 113 5.26 -1.04 -1.50
CA THR A 113 5.85 -1.56 -2.74
C THR A 113 7.37 -1.57 -2.68
N HIS A 114 8.04 -2.15 -3.68
CA HIS A 114 9.50 -2.13 -3.83
C HIS A 114 10.26 -2.72 -2.63
N ALA A 115 9.72 -3.76 -1.99
CA ALA A 115 10.43 -4.51 -0.95
C ALA A 115 11.55 -5.38 -1.54
N GLY A 116 12.51 -5.78 -0.70
CA GLY A 116 13.64 -6.62 -1.09
C GLY A 116 14.78 -5.85 -1.76
N ILE A 117 15.60 -6.57 -2.53
CA ILE A 117 16.86 -6.06 -3.09
C ILE A 117 16.79 -5.68 -4.57
N THR A 118 15.64 -5.79 -5.21
CA THR A 118 15.47 -5.58 -6.66
C THR A 118 14.85 -4.23 -7.01
N VAL A 119 15.15 -3.20 -6.22
CA VAL A 119 14.60 -1.84 -6.44
C VAL A 119 15.13 -1.18 -7.72
N GLY A 120 16.27 -1.60 -8.22
CA GLY A 120 16.88 -1.07 -9.44
C GLY A 120 17.81 0.12 -9.17
N GLU A 121 17.70 1.18 -9.95
CA GLU A 121 18.63 2.31 -9.96
C GLU A 121 18.65 3.13 -8.67
N ASP A 122 17.58 3.12 -7.89
CA ASP A 122 17.53 3.80 -6.58
C ASP A 122 18.49 3.19 -5.54
N GLY A 123 18.88 1.94 -5.73
CA GLY A 123 19.95 1.28 -4.98
C GLY A 123 19.63 1.00 -3.52
N ALA A 124 20.72 0.86 -2.73
CA ALA A 124 20.66 0.35 -1.37
C ALA A 124 19.82 1.18 -0.38
N SER A 125 19.71 2.48 -0.58
CA SER A 125 18.92 3.36 0.29
C SER A 125 17.40 3.11 0.19
N HIS A 126 16.95 2.48 -0.90
CA HIS A 126 15.55 2.17 -1.19
C HIS A 126 15.24 0.68 -1.04
N GLN A 127 16.26 -0.18 -0.97
CA GLN A 127 16.08 -1.60 -0.68
C GLN A 127 15.58 -1.80 0.74
N CYS A 128 14.64 -2.72 0.94
CA CYS A 128 14.09 -3.02 2.25
C CYS A 128 14.15 -4.53 2.54
N LEU A 129 14.90 -4.91 3.56
CA LEU A 129 15.05 -6.30 4.02
C LEU A 129 14.30 -6.54 5.33
N GLU A 130 13.91 -5.48 6.03
CA GLU A 130 13.42 -5.46 7.39
C GLU A 130 11.89 -5.37 7.51
N ASP A 131 11.20 -5.04 6.43
CA ASP A 131 9.76 -4.71 6.40
C ASP A 131 8.88 -5.78 7.04
N ILE A 132 9.06 -7.04 6.66
CA ILE A 132 8.30 -8.17 7.24
C ILE A 132 8.62 -8.33 8.72
N ALA A 133 9.90 -8.23 9.12
CA ALA A 133 10.31 -8.35 10.51
C ALA A 133 9.70 -7.23 11.37
N LEU A 134 9.74 -5.99 10.89
CA LEU A 134 9.19 -4.83 11.59
C LEU A 134 7.66 -4.92 11.73
N MET A 135 6.96 -5.28 10.66
CA MET A 135 5.50 -5.32 10.68
C MET A 135 4.94 -6.48 11.50
N ARG A 136 5.55 -7.67 11.42
CA ARG A 136 5.04 -8.85 12.12
C ARG A 136 5.19 -8.82 13.64
N VAL A 137 6.00 -7.92 14.21
CA VAL A 137 6.11 -7.78 15.68
C VAL A 137 5.02 -6.89 16.28
N ILE A 138 4.24 -6.19 15.42
CA ILE A 138 3.12 -5.36 15.87
C ILE A 138 1.92 -6.29 16.15
N PRO A 139 1.39 -6.34 17.39
CA PRO A 139 0.27 -7.19 17.72
C PRO A 139 -0.97 -6.91 16.87
N GLY A 140 -1.57 -7.95 16.30
CA GLY A 140 -2.76 -7.84 15.44
C GLY A 140 -2.49 -7.40 14.01
N MET A 141 -1.24 -7.06 13.66
CA MET A 141 -0.88 -6.72 12.28
C MET A 141 -0.94 -7.95 11.38
N VAL A 142 -1.68 -7.84 10.29
CA VAL A 142 -1.71 -8.86 9.23
C VAL A 142 -0.70 -8.46 8.16
N VAL A 143 0.26 -9.34 7.87
CA VAL A 143 1.29 -9.12 6.84
C VAL A 143 1.04 -10.08 5.70
N ILE A 144 0.81 -9.54 4.51
CA ILE A 144 0.57 -10.30 3.28
C ILE A 144 1.68 -9.97 2.28
N LEU A 145 2.44 -10.98 1.89
CA LEU A 145 3.46 -10.86 0.86
C LEU A 145 2.91 -11.39 -0.46
N SER A 146 2.64 -10.49 -1.40
CA SER A 146 2.16 -10.83 -2.72
C SER A 146 3.32 -10.95 -3.70
N LEU A 147 3.73 -12.17 -4.02
CA LEU A 147 4.83 -12.46 -4.95
C LEU A 147 4.33 -12.97 -6.29
N ILE A 148 3.45 -13.95 -6.29
CA ILE A 148 2.92 -14.62 -7.48
C ILE A 148 1.47 -15.00 -7.22
N HIS A 149 0.60 -14.63 -8.14
CA HIS A 149 -0.77 -15.16 -8.20
C HIS A 149 -0.81 -16.21 -9.31
N ILE A 150 -0.85 -17.48 -8.91
CA ILE A 150 -1.02 -18.63 -9.81
C ILE A 150 -2.50 -19.00 -9.84
#